data_beaee3c6347c57c3077efbeb251cfbbb
#
_entry.id   beaee3c6347c57c3077efbeb251cfbbb
#
_cell.length_a   1.000
_cell.length_b   1.000
_cell.length_c   1.000
_cell.angle_alpha   90.00
_cell.angle_beta   90.00
_cell.angle_gamma   90.00
#
_symmetry.space_group_name_H-M   'P 1'
#
loop_
_entity.id
_entity.type
_entity.pdbx_description
1 polymer ?
#
loop_
_entity_poly.entity_id
_entity_poly.type
_entity_poly.pdbx_seq_one_letter_code
_entity_poly.pdbx_strand_id
1 'polypeptide(L)'
;MAKSKKKKQRRNVSRGIAHIKATFNNTIVTISDTNGDTLCFASAGTVGFKGSRKSTPFAAQRAAETAAEKASKFGVKEIEVKVKGPGSGRESAVTALQAAGLTVKAIEDVTPLPHNGCRPPKKRRV
;
A
#
# COMPACT_ATOMS: atom_id res chain seq x y z
N MET A 1 13.24 7.67 -35.51
CA MET A 1 14.17 7.17 -34.49
C MET A 1 13.53 7.25 -33.12
N ALA A 2 13.37 6.13 -32.49
CA ALA A 2 12.81 6.13 -31.15
C ALA A 2 13.74 6.90 -30.23
N LYS A 3 13.24 7.97 -29.63
CA LYS A 3 13.98 8.63 -28.56
C LYS A 3 14.24 7.60 -27.49
N SER A 4 15.51 7.31 -27.21
CA SER A 4 15.86 6.54 -26.03
C SER A 4 15.23 7.24 -24.83
N LYS A 5 14.26 6.62 -24.23
CA LYS A 5 13.71 7.11 -22.96
C LYS A 5 14.88 7.19 -22.00
N LYS A 6 15.20 8.39 -21.53
CA LYS A 6 16.13 8.52 -20.41
C LYS A 6 15.62 7.62 -19.31
N LYS A 7 16.40 6.59 -18.94
CA LYS A 7 16.10 5.80 -17.78
C LYS A 7 16.00 6.76 -16.60
N LYS A 8 14.83 6.86 -16.00
CA LYS A 8 14.70 7.58 -14.73
C LYS A 8 15.70 6.97 -13.77
N GLN A 9 16.60 7.77 -13.28
CA GLN A 9 17.47 7.34 -12.21
C GLN A 9 16.60 6.92 -11.05
N ARG A 10 16.78 5.67 -10.60
CA ARG A 10 16.09 5.18 -9.42
C ARG A 10 16.63 5.93 -8.22
N ARG A 11 15.75 6.53 -7.46
CA ARG A 11 16.11 7.17 -6.21
C ARG A 11 16.58 6.09 -5.24
N ASN A 12 17.65 6.36 -4.54
CA ASN A 12 18.17 5.47 -3.53
C ASN A 12 17.63 5.93 -2.17
N VAL A 13 16.63 5.21 -1.66
CA VAL A 13 15.93 5.58 -0.43
C VAL A 13 16.01 4.40 0.53
N SER A 14 16.67 4.58 1.68
CA SER A 14 16.82 3.53 2.69
C SER A 14 15.63 3.45 3.64
N ARG A 15 14.95 4.56 3.89
CA ARG A 15 13.77 4.64 4.74
C ARG A 15 12.56 5.03 3.91
N GLY A 16 11.46 4.33 4.12
CA GLY A 16 10.21 4.63 3.44
C GLY A 16 9.04 4.54 4.38
N ILE A 17 7.88 4.93 3.84
CA ILE A 17 6.61 4.83 4.54
C ILE A 17 5.72 3.94 3.67
N ALA A 18 5.18 2.87 4.27
CA ALA A 18 4.22 2.01 3.60
C ALA A 18 2.81 2.47 3.99
N HIS A 19 2.07 2.99 3.03
CA HIS A 19 0.69 3.42 3.21
C HIS A 19 -0.22 2.29 2.78
N ILE A 20 -0.92 1.68 3.73
CA ILE A 20 -1.85 0.59 3.46
C ILE A 20 -3.27 1.12 3.58
N LYS A 21 -3.99 1.16 2.48
CA LYS A 21 -5.41 1.50 2.47
C LYS A 21 -6.21 0.21 2.28
N ALA A 22 -6.83 -0.25 3.36
CA ALA A 22 -7.63 -1.47 3.34
C ALA A 22 -9.11 -1.11 3.44
N THR A 23 -9.86 -1.40 2.40
CA THR A 23 -11.31 -1.21 2.36
C THR A 23 -11.99 -2.58 2.28
N PHE A 24 -13.32 -2.58 2.38
CA PHE A 24 -14.08 -3.83 2.20
C PHE A 24 -14.03 -4.38 0.77
N ASN A 25 -13.57 -3.58 -0.18
CA ASN A 25 -13.51 -3.96 -1.60
C ASN A 25 -12.10 -4.22 -2.10
N ASN A 26 -11.07 -3.66 -1.45
CA ASN A 26 -9.71 -3.74 -1.98
C ASN A 26 -8.68 -3.37 -0.90
N THR A 27 -7.43 -3.73 -1.16
CA THR A 27 -6.28 -3.28 -0.37
C THR A 27 -5.25 -2.70 -1.31
N ILE A 28 -4.80 -1.49 -1.01
CA ILE A 28 -3.78 -0.79 -1.80
C ILE A 28 -2.58 -0.53 -0.89
N VAL A 29 -1.40 -0.92 -1.33
CA VAL A 29 -0.13 -0.68 -0.63
C VAL A 29 0.69 0.28 -1.47
N THR A 30 1.01 1.44 -0.91
CA THR A 30 1.83 2.45 -1.56
C THR A 30 3.06 2.69 -0.70
N ILE A 31 4.23 2.63 -1.30
CA ILE A 31 5.49 2.90 -0.59
C ILE A 31 6.04 4.22 -1.07
N SER A 32 6.25 5.12 -0.13
CA SER A 32 6.78 6.47 -0.39
C SER A 32 8.08 6.67 0.38
N ASP A 33 8.79 7.76 0.05
CA ASP A 33 9.89 8.20 0.89
C ASP A 33 9.36 8.96 2.12
N THR A 34 10.26 9.45 2.97
CA THR A 34 9.87 10.16 4.19
C THR A 34 9.22 11.51 3.91
N ASN A 35 9.40 12.06 2.71
CA ASN A 35 8.77 13.32 2.29
C ASN A 35 7.36 13.11 1.71
N GLY A 36 6.97 11.88 1.46
CA GLY A 36 5.68 11.55 0.89
C GLY A 36 5.68 11.30 -0.61
N ASP A 37 6.83 11.36 -1.27
CA ASP A 37 6.92 11.10 -2.70
C ASP A 37 6.78 9.60 -2.97
N THR A 38 5.80 9.22 -3.78
CA THR A 38 5.51 7.81 -4.06
C THR A 38 6.63 7.17 -4.88
N LEU A 39 7.17 6.07 -4.38
CA LEU A 39 8.18 5.27 -5.08
C LEU A 39 7.54 4.16 -5.89
N CYS A 40 6.62 3.43 -5.28
CA CYS A 40 5.94 2.31 -5.94
C CYS A 40 4.61 2.02 -5.24
N PHE A 41 3.77 1.27 -5.91
CA PHE A 41 2.52 0.81 -5.33
C PHE A 41 2.12 -0.55 -5.90
N ALA A 42 1.25 -1.23 -5.19
CA ALA A 42 0.56 -2.41 -5.67
C ALA A 42 -0.80 -2.52 -4.97
N SER A 43 -1.75 -3.12 -5.63
CA SER A 43 -3.06 -3.36 -5.05
C SER A 43 -3.52 -4.77 -5.39
N ALA A 44 -4.58 -5.23 -4.74
CA ALA A 44 -5.16 -6.53 -5.06
C ALA A 44 -5.55 -6.61 -6.54
N GLY A 45 -6.04 -5.51 -7.12
CA GLY A 45 -6.37 -5.45 -8.53
C GLY A 45 -5.17 -5.56 -9.45
N THR A 46 -4.05 -4.93 -9.10
CA THR A 46 -2.84 -4.96 -9.93
C THR A 46 -2.13 -6.31 -9.92
N VAL A 47 -2.34 -7.13 -8.90
CA VAL A 47 -1.76 -8.47 -8.82
C VAL A 47 -2.69 -9.55 -9.39
N GLY A 48 -3.80 -9.16 -10.02
CA GLY A 48 -4.65 -10.06 -10.78
C GLY A 48 -5.94 -10.50 -10.12
N PHE A 49 -6.24 -10.04 -8.90
CA PHE A 49 -7.51 -10.35 -8.25
C PHE A 49 -8.64 -9.50 -8.82
N LYS A 50 -9.82 -10.06 -8.92
CA LYS A 50 -10.99 -9.40 -9.49
C LYS A 50 -12.20 -9.55 -8.56
N GLY A 51 -13.09 -8.55 -8.60
CA GLY A 51 -14.35 -8.57 -7.86
C GLY A 51 -14.15 -8.74 -6.37
N SER A 52 -14.93 -9.60 -5.74
CA SER A 52 -14.89 -9.82 -4.30
C SER A 52 -13.56 -10.40 -3.79
N ARG A 53 -12.78 -11.01 -4.66
CA ARG A 53 -11.46 -11.56 -4.28
C ARG A 53 -10.46 -10.50 -3.89
N LYS A 54 -10.64 -9.26 -4.34
CA LYS A 54 -9.76 -8.13 -3.99
C LYS A 54 -9.80 -7.78 -2.50
N SER A 55 -10.87 -8.11 -1.81
CA SER A 55 -11.02 -7.79 -0.38
C SER A 55 -10.46 -8.85 0.56
N THR A 56 -9.94 -9.95 0.04
CA THR A 56 -9.44 -11.05 0.86
C THR A 56 -8.09 -10.74 1.49
N PRO A 57 -7.78 -11.29 2.68
CA PRO A 57 -6.45 -11.15 3.28
C PRO A 57 -5.34 -11.69 2.39
N PHE A 58 -5.59 -12.75 1.64
CA PHE A 58 -4.62 -13.32 0.71
C PHE A 58 -4.26 -12.33 -0.40
N ALA A 59 -5.26 -11.62 -0.95
CA ALA A 59 -5.03 -10.59 -1.95
C ALA A 59 -4.18 -9.44 -1.39
N ALA A 60 -4.45 -9.03 -0.15
CA ALA A 60 -3.65 -8.01 0.54
C ALA A 60 -2.20 -8.45 0.72
N GLN A 61 -1.99 -9.71 1.09
CA GLN A 61 -0.66 -10.29 1.23
C GLN A 61 0.11 -10.22 -0.09
N ARG A 62 -0.52 -10.61 -1.19
CA ARG A 62 0.10 -10.57 -2.52
C ARG A 62 0.42 -9.15 -2.96
N ALA A 63 -0.48 -8.21 -2.70
CA ALA A 63 -0.25 -6.81 -3.00
C ALA A 63 0.96 -6.27 -2.23
N ALA A 64 1.05 -6.57 -0.94
CA ALA A 64 2.16 -6.15 -0.10
C ALA A 64 3.50 -6.77 -0.55
N GLU A 65 3.51 -8.05 -0.89
CA GLU A 65 4.70 -8.72 -1.42
C GLU A 65 5.20 -8.05 -2.70
N THR A 66 4.28 -7.75 -3.62
CA THR A 66 4.62 -7.09 -4.88
C THR A 66 5.16 -5.68 -4.64
N ALA A 67 4.53 -4.92 -3.74
CA ALA A 67 5.01 -3.60 -3.38
C ALA A 67 6.41 -3.66 -2.75
N ALA A 68 6.66 -4.63 -1.89
CA ALA A 68 7.96 -4.82 -1.25
C ALA A 68 9.05 -5.15 -2.27
N GLU A 69 8.77 -5.99 -3.25
CA GLU A 69 9.71 -6.30 -4.33
C GLU A 69 10.07 -5.05 -5.12
N LYS A 70 9.07 -4.25 -5.46
CA LYS A 70 9.29 -2.98 -6.17
C LYS A 70 10.11 -2.00 -5.32
N ALA A 71 9.81 -1.92 -4.02
CA ALA A 71 10.52 -1.04 -3.10
C ALA A 71 11.99 -1.45 -2.94
N SER A 72 12.29 -2.74 -2.95
CA SER A 72 13.68 -3.21 -2.83
C SER A 72 14.57 -2.71 -3.95
N LYS A 73 13.99 -2.46 -5.12
CA LYS A 73 14.72 -1.88 -6.26
C LYS A 73 15.14 -0.43 -6.02
N PHE A 74 14.48 0.26 -5.09
CA PHE A 74 14.83 1.61 -4.66
C PHE A 74 15.75 1.61 -3.44
N GLY A 75 16.14 0.43 -2.96
CA GLY A 75 17.02 0.30 -1.81
C GLY A 75 16.33 0.44 -0.45
N VAL A 76 15.02 0.43 -0.40
CA VAL A 76 14.27 0.57 0.87
C VAL A 76 14.52 -0.64 1.75
N LYS A 77 14.96 -0.39 2.99
CA LYS A 77 15.22 -1.45 3.97
C LYS A 77 14.37 -1.30 5.22
N GLU A 78 14.09 -0.07 5.64
CA GLU A 78 13.30 0.25 6.82
C GLU A 78 12.03 0.98 6.41
N ILE A 79 10.92 0.62 7.00
CA ILE A 79 9.64 1.28 6.72
C ILE A 79 8.88 1.58 8.00
N GLU A 80 8.11 2.65 7.95
CA GLU A 80 7.03 2.90 8.89
C GLU A 80 5.73 2.55 8.17
N VAL A 81 4.83 1.87 8.86
CA VAL A 81 3.56 1.45 8.27
C VAL A 81 2.45 2.35 8.77
N LYS A 82 1.72 2.94 7.85
CA LYS A 82 0.52 3.73 8.15
C LYS A 82 -0.68 3.02 7.54
N VAL A 83 -1.54 2.50 8.41
CA VAL A 83 -2.72 1.72 8.00
C VAL A 83 -3.96 2.60 8.04
N LYS A 84 -4.76 2.53 7.01
CA LYS A 84 -6.00 3.30 6.89
C LYS A 84 -7.14 2.39 6.44
N GLY A 85 -8.27 2.47 7.14
CA GLY A 85 -9.49 1.79 6.74
C GLY A 85 -9.78 0.51 7.50
N PRO A 86 -11.02 -0.01 7.40
CA PRO A 86 -11.50 -1.15 8.19
C PRO A 86 -11.33 -2.50 7.50
N GLY A 87 -10.71 -2.58 6.32
CA GLY A 87 -10.63 -3.82 5.55
C GLY A 87 -9.87 -4.93 6.26
N SER A 88 -10.18 -6.17 5.93
CA SER A 88 -9.57 -7.36 6.52
C SER A 88 -8.10 -7.57 6.12
N GLY A 89 -7.62 -6.85 5.10
CA GLY A 89 -6.26 -6.97 4.61
C GLY A 89 -5.18 -6.26 5.42
N ARG A 90 -5.57 -5.53 6.47
CA ARG A 90 -4.63 -4.70 7.25
C ARG A 90 -3.44 -5.49 7.79
N GLU A 91 -3.72 -6.50 8.60
CA GLU A 91 -2.69 -7.30 9.27
C GLU A 91 -1.90 -8.15 8.27
N SER A 92 -2.59 -8.74 7.31
CA SER A 92 -1.96 -9.57 6.28
C SER A 92 -0.95 -8.78 5.46
N ALA A 93 -1.27 -7.55 5.11
CA ALA A 93 -0.35 -6.68 4.38
C ALA A 93 0.90 -6.34 5.21
N VAL A 94 0.73 -5.98 6.49
CA VAL A 94 1.85 -5.68 7.37
C VAL A 94 2.76 -6.90 7.53
N THR A 95 2.17 -8.07 7.78
CA THR A 95 2.92 -9.32 7.94
C THR A 95 3.71 -9.66 6.66
N ALA A 96 3.09 -9.46 5.49
CA ALA A 96 3.74 -9.71 4.21
C ALA A 96 4.92 -8.77 3.97
N LEU A 97 4.81 -7.50 4.34
CA LEU A 97 5.92 -6.55 4.24
C LEU A 97 7.10 -7.00 5.11
N GLN A 98 6.84 -7.47 6.33
CA GLN A 98 7.89 -8.00 7.20
C GLN A 98 8.52 -9.27 6.61
N ALA A 99 7.72 -10.18 6.09
CA ALA A 99 8.18 -11.43 5.49
C ALA A 99 9.02 -11.21 4.24
N ALA A 100 8.77 -10.11 3.52
CA ALA A 100 9.54 -9.76 2.32
C ALA A 100 10.93 -9.17 2.63
N GLY A 101 11.27 -9.01 3.90
CA GLY A 101 12.59 -8.53 4.32
C GLY A 101 12.67 -7.07 4.70
N LEU A 102 11.56 -6.35 4.70
CA LEU A 102 11.52 -4.97 5.15
C LEU A 102 11.42 -4.91 6.68
N THR A 103 12.23 -4.07 7.30
CA THR A 103 12.19 -3.86 8.75
C THR A 103 11.11 -2.84 9.08
N VAL A 104 10.06 -3.28 9.77
CA VAL A 104 8.98 -2.40 10.21
C VAL A 104 9.38 -1.74 11.52
N LYS A 105 9.57 -0.42 11.50
CA LYS A 105 9.97 0.36 12.68
C LYS A 105 8.80 0.80 13.53
N ALA A 106 7.67 1.12 12.91
CA ALA A 106 6.48 1.59 13.59
C ALA A 106 5.24 1.26 12.77
N ILE A 107 4.13 1.03 13.45
CA ILE A 107 2.83 0.82 12.82
C ILE A 107 1.87 1.84 13.44
N GLU A 108 1.23 2.64 12.59
CA GLU A 108 0.30 3.67 13.00
C GLU A 108 -1.01 3.52 12.25
N ASP A 109 -2.13 3.61 12.96
CA ASP A 109 -3.45 3.64 12.33
C ASP A 109 -3.82 5.10 12.08
N VAL A 110 -3.95 5.47 10.82
CA VAL A 110 -4.26 6.84 10.39
C VAL A 110 -5.66 6.95 9.81
N THR A 111 -6.54 6.01 10.15
CA THR A 111 -7.95 6.05 9.72
C THR A 111 -8.59 7.36 10.16
N PRO A 112 -9.16 8.16 9.25
CA PRO A 112 -9.73 9.45 9.61
C PRO A 112 -11.01 9.27 10.44
N LEU A 113 -11.11 10.04 11.53
CA LEU A 113 -12.30 10.08 12.37
C LEU A 113 -12.88 11.49 12.25
N PRO A 114 -13.99 11.67 11.51
CA PRO A 114 -14.58 13.01 11.39
C PRO A 114 -15.20 13.47 12.70
N HIS A 115 -15.01 14.75 13.01
CA HIS A 115 -15.66 15.40 14.16
C HIS A 115 -17.02 15.94 13.70
N ASN A 116 -18.00 15.05 13.49
CA ASN A 116 -19.31 15.34 12.90
C ASN A 116 -19.30 15.78 11.42
N GLY A 117 -18.21 15.75 10.75
CA GLY A 117 -17.98 16.08 9.36
C GLY A 117 -19.18 16.25 8.42
N CYS A 118 -19.00 15.93 7.18
CA CYS A 118 -20.06 16.04 6.17
C CYS A 118 -21.12 14.96 6.33
N ARG A 119 -22.35 15.31 5.97
CA ARG A 119 -23.44 14.32 5.92
C ARG A 119 -23.07 13.20 4.94
N PRO A 120 -23.19 11.92 5.35
CA PRO A 120 -22.93 10.83 4.43
C PRO A 120 -23.95 10.76 3.28
N PRO A 121 -23.59 10.15 2.14
CA PRO A 121 -24.54 10.00 1.04
C PRO A 121 -25.71 9.11 1.45
N LYS A 122 -26.82 9.23 0.72
CA LYS A 122 -27.99 8.40 0.98
C LYS A 122 -27.68 6.92 0.76
N LYS A 123 -28.46 6.07 1.42
CA LYS A 123 -28.35 4.63 1.28
C LYS A 123 -28.54 4.22 -0.19
N ARG A 124 -27.64 3.39 -0.71
CA ARG A 124 -27.77 2.86 -2.06
C ARG A 124 -29.01 1.95 -2.17
N ARG A 125 -29.71 2.11 -3.26
CA ARG A 125 -30.73 1.14 -3.63
C ARG A 125 -30.04 -0.12 -4.15
N VAL A 126 -30.38 -1.24 -3.58
CA VAL A 126 -29.82 -2.53 -3.98
C VAL A 126 -30.86 -3.27 -4.78
#